data_52d8a03141f5fdd40ea3f47ea9f3cc8c
#
_entry.id   52d8a03141f5fdd40ea3f47ea9f3cc8c
#
_cell.length_a   1.000
_cell.length_b   1.000
_cell.length_c   1.000
_cell.angle_alpha   90.00
_cell.angle_beta   90.00
_cell.angle_gamma   90.00
#
_symmetry.space_group_name_H-M   'P 1'
#
loop_
_entity.id
_entity.type
_entity.pdbx_description
1 polymer ?
#
loop_
_entity_poly.entity_id
_entity_poly.type
_entity_poly.pdbx_seq_one_letter_code
_entity_poly.pdbx_strand_id
1 'polypeptide(L)'
;KDKVRVTIAPTTGSFPEMEKEKATVLRINVTAKPQKIIAKQGNKKVKLIEVSSSDSFDKGENVYYYEAEPNMNSFATPGTDFANKTIIKNPVLHIKLASTDITVNPIEVEVKGFVYQPANRHLQSTGTLTVPQIQITEAHTGPYSLTPSWDRVENADYYEIEYNGMNYTTIRDTELLFEDLTPETTYEFKLRA
;
A
#
# COMPACT_ATOMS: atom_id res chain seq x y z
N LYS A 1 -3.82 18.94 0.32
CA LYS A 1 -2.50 19.25 -0.26
C LYS A 1 -2.33 18.36 -1.47
N ASP A 2 -2.14 18.98 -2.61
CA ASP A 2 -2.26 18.36 -3.93
C ASP A 2 -0.91 18.33 -4.68
N LYS A 3 0.20 18.31 -3.93
CA LYS A 3 1.55 18.33 -4.49
C LYS A 3 2.48 17.35 -3.78
N VAL A 4 3.22 16.59 -4.58
CA VAL A 4 4.36 15.79 -4.12
C VAL A 4 5.64 16.21 -4.85
N ARG A 5 6.76 16.19 -4.15
CA ARG A 5 8.10 16.37 -4.72
C ARG A 5 8.95 15.17 -4.36
N VAL A 6 9.58 14.59 -5.36
CA VAL A 6 10.56 13.52 -5.24
C VAL A 6 11.92 14.09 -5.61
N THR A 7 12.90 13.90 -4.74
CA THR A 7 14.29 14.28 -4.99
C THR A 7 15.18 13.06 -4.83
N ILE A 8 15.99 12.77 -5.84
CA ILE A 8 16.99 11.71 -5.81
C ILE A 8 18.36 12.41 -5.88
N ALA A 9 19.12 12.27 -4.81
CA ALA A 9 20.48 12.82 -4.75
C ALA A 9 21.42 12.01 -5.66
N PRO A 10 22.53 12.59 -6.11
CA PRO A 10 23.55 11.85 -6.80
C PRO A 10 24.07 10.67 -5.97
N THR A 11 24.40 9.59 -6.65
CA THR A 11 24.99 8.41 -6.02
C THR A 11 26.39 8.73 -5.51
N THR A 12 26.69 8.35 -4.28
CA THR A 12 28.00 8.50 -3.67
C THR A 12 28.75 7.15 -3.67
N GLY A 13 30.07 7.20 -3.77
CA GLY A 13 30.93 6.03 -3.86
C GLY A 13 31.08 5.52 -5.31
N SER A 14 32.01 4.59 -5.49
CA SER A 14 32.28 3.96 -6.78
C SER A 14 32.83 2.56 -6.56
N PHE A 15 32.64 1.69 -7.55
CA PHE A 15 33.23 0.36 -7.62
C PHE A 15 33.66 0.08 -9.07
N PRO A 16 34.58 -0.86 -9.31
CA PRO A 16 34.97 -1.25 -10.66
C PRO A 16 33.74 -1.61 -11.52
N GLU A 17 33.70 -1.14 -12.75
CA GLU A 17 32.59 -1.39 -13.70
C GLU A 17 31.23 -0.80 -13.30
N MET A 18 31.21 0.17 -12.39
CA MET A 18 29.98 0.86 -12.05
C MET A 18 29.39 1.57 -13.26
N GLU A 19 28.21 1.15 -13.70
CA GLU A 19 27.44 1.85 -14.71
C GLU A 19 26.89 3.17 -14.14
N LYS A 20 27.33 4.28 -14.68
CA LYS A 20 26.96 5.62 -14.21
C LYS A 20 25.76 6.19 -14.97
N GLU A 21 25.61 5.83 -16.23
CA GLU A 21 24.53 6.30 -17.09
C GLU A 21 23.29 5.43 -16.88
N LYS A 22 22.29 5.93 -16.15
CA LYS A 22 21.07 5.18 -15.85
C LYS A 22 19.81 5.99 -16.12
N ALA A 23 18.82 5.34 -16.72
CA ALA A 23 17.46 5.86 -16.75
C ALA A 23 16.81 5.75 -15.36
N THR A 24 15.94 6.70 -15.05
CA THR A 24 15.19 6.69 -13.78
C THR A 24 13.71 6.48 -14.04
N VAL A 25 13.14 5.50 -13.35
CA VAL A 25 11.70 5.24 -13.37
C VAL A 25 11.12 5.50 -11.99
N LEU A 26 10.08 6.36 -11.93
CA LEU A 26 9.30 6.62 -10.74
C LEU A 26 7.89 6.04 -10.91
N ARG A 27 7.39 5.38 -9.87
CA ARG A 27 6.00 4.95 -9.76
C ARG A 27 5.40 5.61 -8.53
N ILE A 28 4.39 6.43 -8.74
CA ILE A 28 3.77 7.24 -7.69
C ILE A 28 2.29 6.91 -7.62
N ASN A 29 1.82 6.43 -6.48
CA ASN A 29 0.39 6.27 -6.25
C ASN A 29 -0.26 7.64 -6.16
N VAL A 30 -1.27 7.85 -6.98
CA VAL A 30 -2.06 9.09 -7.05
C VAL A 30 -3.54 8.75 -6.92
N THR A 31 -4.39 9.74 -6.74
CA THR A 31 -5.85 9.53 -6.62
C THR A 31 -6.61 10.09 -7.81
N ALA A 32 -5.92 10.89 -8.63
CA ALA A 32 -6.44 11.44 -9.87
C ALA A 32 -5.29 11.69 -10.85
N LYS A 33 -5.61 11.90 -12.12
CA LYS A 33 -4.63 12.29 -13.12
C LYS A 33 -4.03 13.64 -12.75
N PRO A 34 -2.70 13.76 -12.67
CA PRO A 34 -2.05 15.03 -12.33
C PRO A 34 -2.31 16.12 -13.36
N GLN A 35 -2.45 17.34 -12.88
CA GLN A 35 -2.59 18.51 -13.76
C GLN A 35 -1.25 18.96 -14.34
N LYS A 36 -0.16 18.74 -13.61
CA LYS A 36 1.19 19.16 -14.01
C LYS A 36 2.27 18.28 -13.42
N ILE A 37 3.23 17.92 -14.27
CA ILE A 37 4.46 17.25 -13.87
C ILE A 37 5.64 18.14 -14.29
N ILE A 38 6.55 18.38 -13.36
CA ILE A 38 7.78 19.14 -13.61
C ILE A 38 8.94 18.23 -13.27
N ALA A 39 9.83 17.98 -14.24
CA ALA A 39 11.01 17.15 -14.04
C ALA A 39 12.29 17.92 -14.34
N LYS A 40 13.36 17.58 -13.60
CA LYS A 40 14.71 18.08 -13.83
C LYS A 40 15.71 16.95 -13.64
N GLN A 41 16.77 16.99 -14.44
CA GLN A 41 17.99 16.19 -14.28
C GLN A 41 19.17 17.17 -14.15
N GLY A 42 19.83 17.18 -13.01
CA GLY A 42 20.75 18.24 -12.68
C GLY A 42 20.05 19.60 -12.69
N ASN A 43 20.64 20.56 -13.40
CA ASN A 43 20.08 21.90 -13.56
C ASN A 43 19.14 22.04 -14.79
N LYS A 44 18.95 20.98 -15.59
CA LYS A 44 18.16 21.03 -16.82
C LYS A 44 16.72 20.61 -16.55
N LYS A 45 15.77 21.40 -17.06
CA LYS A 45 14.37 20.99 -17.14
C LYS A 45 14.18 19.92 -18.21
N VAL A 46 13.45 18.87 -17.89
CA VAL A 46 13.10 17.78 -18.80
C VAL A 46 11.64 17.95 -19.22
N LYS A 47 11.41 17.96 -20.55
CA LYS A 47 10.05 17.94 -21.11
C LYS A 47 9.57 16.48 -21.14
N LEU A 48 8.50 16.17 -20.41
CA LEU A 48 7.86 14.86 -20.43
C LEU A 48 6.76 14.83 -21.48
N ILE A 49 6.63 13.69 -22.16
CA ILE A 49 5.57 13.42 -23.14
C ILE A 49 4.62 12.38 -22.51
N GLU A 50 3.33 12.64 -22.58
CA GLU A 50 2.32 11.66 -22.15
C GLU A 50 2.21 10.53 -23.17
N VAL A 51 2.20 9.29 -22.69
CA VAL A 51 1.94 8.09 -23.50
C VAL A 51 0.72 7.36 -22.93
N SER A 52 0.02 6.62 -23.79
CA SER A 52 -1.28 6.01 -23.46
C SER A 52 -1.21 4.53 -23.06
N SER A 53 -0.04 3.92 -23.12
CA SER A 53 0.12 2.50 -22.79
C SER A 53 1.45 2.21 -22.11
N SER A 54 1.49 1.10 -21.36
CA SER A 54 2.74 0.59 -20.76
C SER A 54 3.80 0.27 -21.81
N ASP A 55 3.42 -0.30 -22.96
CA ASP A 55 4.35 -0.61 -24.05
C ASP A 55 5.03 0.64 -24.61
N SER A 56 4.28 1.73 -24.77
CA SER A 56 4.83 3.01 -25.22
C SER A 56 5.70 3.66 -24.14
N PHE A 57 5.37 3.44 -22.88
CA PHE A 57 6.16 3.88 -21.75
C PHE A 57 7.49 3.14 -21.67
N ASP A 58 7.48 1.81 -21.85
CA ASP A 58 8.69 0.99 -21.77
C ASP A 58 9.69 1.30 -22.89
N LYS A 59 9.19 1.64 -24.08
CA LYS A 59 10.02 2.01 -25.24
C LYS A 59 10.42 3.48 -25.26
N GLY A 60 9.70 4.33 -24.52
CA GLY A 60 9.89 5.78 -24.54
C GLY A 60 11.01 6.26 -23.61
N GLU A 61 11.46 7.50 -23.87
CA GLU A 61 12.36 8.27 -23.03
C GLU A 61 11.72 9.63 -22.70
N ASN A 62 11.91 10.10 -21.48
CA ASN A 62 11.28 11.32 -20.99
C ASN A 62 9.75 11.31 -21.17
N VAL A 63 9.14 10.22 -20.73
CA VAL A 63 7.70 9.98 -20.87
C VAL A 63 7.03 9.80 -19.50
N TYR A 64 5.71 10.00 -19.49
CA TYR A 64 4.88 9.57 -18.38
C TYR A 64 3.62 8.85 -18.86
N TYR A 65 3.14 7.95 -18.03
CA TYR A 65 1.94 7.16 -18.27
C TYR A 65 1.07 7.19 -17.01
N TYR A 66 -0.20 7.55 -17.17
CA TYR A 66 -1.17 7.50 -16.09
C TYR A 66 -2.03 6.25 -16.22
N GLU A 67 -1.85 5.33 -15.30
CA GLU A 67 -2.60 4.09 -15.22
C GLU A 67 -3.75 4.27 -14.23
N ALA A 68 -4.96 4.45 -14.75
CA ALA A 68 -6.16 4.73 -13.94
C ALA A 68 -6.59 3.51 -13.12
N GLU A 69 -6.44 2.31 -13.69
CA GLU A 69 -6.87 1.05 -13.10
C GLU A 69 -5.75 -0.01 -13.18
N PRO A 70 -4.73 0.06 -12.30
CA PRO A 70 -3.64 -0.89 -12.31
C PRO A 70 -4.14 -2.30 -12.01
N ASN A 71 -3.65 -3.29 -12.76
CA ASN A 71 -3.97 -4.68 -12.51
C ASN A 71 -3.17 -5.21 -11.32
N MET A 72 -3.78 -5.20 -10.14
CA MET A 72 -3.18 -5.72 -8.90
C MET A 72 -3.22 -7.25 -8.80
N ASN A 73 -3.95 -7.91 -9.67
CA ASN A 73 -4.21 -9.35 -9.68
C ASN A 73 -3.66 -10.06 -10.93
N SER A 74 -2.59 -9.56 -11.52
CA SER A 74 -2.03 -10.12 -12.76
C SER A 74 -1.63 -11.60 -12.67
N PHE A 75 -1.38 -12.11 -11.45
CA PHE A 75 -1.03 -13.51 -11.20
C PHE A 75 -2.18 -14.35 -10.66
N ALA A 76 -3.38 -13.77 -10.50
CA ALA A 76 -4.53 -14.53 -10.02
C ALA A 76 -5.01 -15.51 -11.09
N THR A 77 -5.21 -16.77 -10.70
CA THR A 77 -5.77 -17.79 -11.59
C THR A 77 -7.25 -17.49 -11.83
N PRO A 78 -7.73 -17.36 -13.08
CA PRO A 78 -9.13 -17.14 -13.38
C PRO A 78 -10.02 -18.21 -12.73
N GLY A 79 -11.17 -17.78 -12.19
CA GLY A 79 -12.14 -18.67 -11.53
C GLY A 79 -11.84 -18.99 -10.07
N THR A 80 -10.75 -18.48 -9.50
CA THR A 80 -10.49 -18.61 -8.06
C THR A 80 -11.16 -17.47 -7.28
N ASP A 81 -11.42 -17.68 -5.98
CA ASP A 81 -11.99 -16.65 -5.11
C ASP A 81 -11.11 -15.40 -5.05
N PHE A 82 -9.80 -15.56 -5.15
CA PHE A 82 -8.86 -14.45 -5.17
C PHE A 82 -9.01 -13.59 -6.43
N ALA A 83 -9.23 -14.21 -7.59
CA ALA A 83 -9.44 -13.48 -8.85
C ALA A 83 -10.77 -12.68 -8.85
N ASN A 84 -11.77 -13.15 -8.10
CA ASN A 84 -13.08 -12.54 -8.01
C ASN A 84 -13.21 -11.48 -6.90
N LYS A 85 -12.19 -11.31 -6.05
CA LYS A 85 -12.21 -10.30 -5.00
C LYS A 85 -12.12 -8.90 -5.58
N THR A 86 -13.01 -8.02 -5.14
CA THR A 86 -12.90 -6.59 -5.40
C THR A 86 -11.71 -6.04 -4.64
N ILE A 87 -10.73 -5.54 -5.37
CA ILE A 87 -9.54 -4.87 -4.80
C ILE A 87 -9.67 -3.39 -5.08
N ILE A 88 -9.52 -2.58 -4.04
CA ILE A 88 -9.45 -1.12 -4.21
C ILE A 88 -8.12 -0.79 -4.85
N LYS A 89 -8.19 -0.13 -6.00
CA LYS A 89 -7.03 0.25 -6.80
C LYS A 89 -6.84 1.77 -6.73
N ASN A 90 -5.65 2.19 -6.35
CA ASN A 90 -5.26 3.57 -6.55
C ASN A 90 -4.60 3.69 -7.92
N PRO A 91 -4.90 4.74 -8.69
CA PRO A 91 -4.19 5.01 -9.93
C PRO A 91 -2.68 5.16 -9.70
N VAL A 92 -1.89 4.80 -10.70
CA VAL A 92 -0.44 4.92 -10.64
C VAL A 92 0.04 5.86 -11.74
N LEU A 93 0.88 6.81 -11.36
CA LEU A 93 1.63 7.64 -12.28
C LEU A 93 3.01 7.05 -12.47
N HIS A 94 3.32 6.65 -13.68
CA HIS A 94 4.64 6.18 -14.10
C HIS A 94 5.37 7.32 -14.80
N ILE A 95 6.60 7.61 -14.40
CA ILE A 95 7.47 8.63 -15.01
C ILE A 95 8.79 7.99 -15.34
N LYS A 96 9.26 8.11 -16.58
CA LYS A 96 10.56 7.63 -17.03
C LYS A 96 11.38 8.80 -17.56
N LEU A 97 12.54 8.97 -16.98
CA LEU A 97 13.53 9.95 -17.41
C LEU A 97 14.63 9.24 -18.19
N ALA A 98 15.11 9.88 -19.24
CA ALA A 98 16.24 9.39 -20.05
C ALA A 98 17.48 9.14 -19.18
N SER A 99 18.40 8.34 -19.71
CA SER A 99 19.67 8.06 -19.05
C SER A 99 20.46 9.34 -18.76
N THR A 100 21.09 9.38 -17.61
CA THR A 100 21.98 10.47 -17.18
C THR A 100 23.01 9.93 -16.19
N ASP A 101 24.14 10.61 -16.09
CA ASP A 101 25.15 10.28 -15.07
C ASP A 101 24.55 10.52 -13.66
N ILE A 102 24.23 9.43 -12.97
CA ILE A 102 23.65 9.44 -11.64
C ILE A 102 24.60 9.88 -10.53
N THR A 103 25.89 9.98 -10.82
CA THR A 103 26.90 10.40 -9.84
C THR A 103 27.02 11.92 -9.72
N VAL A 104 26.54 12.66 -10.72
CA VAL A 104 26.59 14.13 -10.76
C VAL A 104 25.24 14.80 -10.91
N ASN A 105 24.25 14.14 -11.48
CA ASN A 105 22.96 14.74 -11.79
C ASN A 105 21.89 14.32 -10.75
N PRO A 106 21.50 15.21 -9.83
CA PRO A 106 20.30 14.97 -9.02
C PRO A 106 19.04 14.96 -9.91
N ILE A 107 18.03 14.23 -9.48
CA ILE A 107 16.74 14.19 -10.14
C ILE A 107 15.71 14.84 -9.23
N GLU A 108 14.94 15.78 -9.78
CA GLU A 108 13.79 16.37 -9.11
C GLU A 108 12.55 16.16 -9.96
N VAL A 109 11.49 15.64 -9.34
CA VAL A 109 10.17 15.53 -9.96
C VAL A 109 9.14 16.12 -9.01
N GLU A 110 8.35 17.08 -9.52
CA GLU A 110 7.22 17.66 -8.80
C GLU A 110 5.93 17.35 -9.56
N VAL A 111 4.99 16.72 -8.87
CA VAL A 111 3.66 16.35 -9.38
C VAL A 111 2.62 17.18 -8.65
N LYS A 112 1.76 17.88 -9.41
CA LYS A 112 0.71 18.79 -8.90
C LYS A 112 -0.67 18.42 -9.41
N GLY A 113 -1.69 18.79 -8.64
CA GLY A 113 -3.09 18.70 -9.05
C GLY A 113 -3.66 17.28 -8.95
N PHE A 114 -3.19 16.51 -8.00
CA PHE A 114 -3.88 15.29 -7.57
C PHE A 114 -4.29 15.43 -6.09
N VAL A 115 -5.36 14.78 -5.71
CA VAL A 115 -5.82 14.78 -4.33
C VAL A 115 -5.10 13.66 -3.59
N TYR A 116 -4.27 14.02 -2.61
CA TYR A 116 -3.65 13.01 -1.73
C TYR A 116 -4.73 12.39 -0.84
N GLN A 117 -4.79 11.07 -0.87
CA GLN A 117 -5.66 10.31 0.02
C GLN A 117 -4.79 9.29 0.78
N PRO A 118 -5.00 9.13 2.09
CA PRO A 118 -4.30 8.11 2.86
C PRO A 118 -4.49 6.71 2.23
N ALA A 119 -3.47 5.87 2.30
CA ALA A 119 -3.52 4.52 1.75
C ALA A 119 -4.64 3.66 2.37
N ASN A 120 -5.03 3.98 3.59
CA ASN A 120 -6.12 3.32 4.32
C ASN A 120 -7.46 4.06 4.25
N ARG A 121 -7.65 4.96 3.29
CA ARG A 121 -8.91 5.70 3.13
C ARG A 121 -10.13 4.77 3.06
N HIS A 122 -9.97 3.64 2.43
CA HIS A 122 -11.02 2.62 2.29
C HIS A 122 -11.33 1.88 3.58
N LEU A 123 -10.46 2.03 4.60
CA LEU A 123 -10.69 1.52 5.94
C LEU A 123 -11.42 2.54 6.84
N GLN A 124 -11.65 3.76 6.33
CA GLN A 124 -12.44 4.73 7.07
C GLN A 124 -13.91 4.33 7.02
N SER A 125 -14.41 3.88 8.13
CA SER A 125 -15.84 3.69 8.31
C SER A 125 -16.58 5.02 8.15
N THR A 126 -17.65 5.00 7.37
CA THR A 126 -18.54 6.16 7.23
C THR A 126 -19.53 6.26 8.39
N GLY A 127 -19.48 5.33 9.32
CA GLY A 127 -20.35 5.27 10.49
C GLY A 127 -19.60 4.86 11.76
N THR A 128 -20.28 4.96 12.87
CA THR A 128 -19.80 4.42 14.15
C THR A 128 -20.00 2.92 14.15
N LEU A 129 -18.92 2.15 14.29
CA LEU A 129 -19.00 0.71 14.48
C LEU A 129 -19.51 0.40 15.88
N THR A 130 -20.32 -0.63 16.01
CA THR A 130 -20.70 -1.15 17.31
C THR A 130 -19.52 -1.86 17.96
N VAL A 131 -19.44 -1.81 19.29
CA VAL A 131 -18.42 -2.55 20.03
C VAL A 131 -18.76 -4.04 19.99
N PRO A 132 -17.90 -4.90 19.43
CA PRO A 132 -18.15 -6.33 19.44
C PRO A 132 -18.12 -6.87 20.88
N GLN A 133 -18.99 -7.85 21.15
CA GLN A 133 -19.04 -8.50 22.46
C GLN A 133 -18.30 -9.84 22.36
N ILE A 134 -17.28 -10.01 23.19
CA ILE A 134 -16.55 -11.28 23.28
C ILE A 134 -17.42 -12.32 23.98
N GLN A 135 -17.48 -13.51 23.37
CA GLN A 135 -18.17 -14.68 23.89
C GLN A 135 -17.13 -15.77 24.16
N ILE A 136 -17.19 -16.35 25.36
CA ILE A 136 -16.35 -17.48 25.73
C ILE A 136 -17.29 -18.55 26.30
N THR A 137 -17.28 -19.72 25.69
CA THR A 137 -18.10 -20.86 26.10
C THR A 137 -17.22 -22.04 26.49
N GLU A 138 -17.77 -23.00 27.23
CA GLU A 138 -17.03 -24.24 27.58
C GLU A 138 -16.54 -24.99 26.34
N ALA A 139 -17.29 -24.95 25.24
CA ALA A 139 -16.88 -25.57 23.97
C ALA A 139 -15.63 -24.94 23.35
N HIS A 140 -15.34 -23.69 23.73
CA HIS A 140 -14.20 -22.93 23.23
C HIS A 140 -13.04 -22.85 24.24
N THR A 141 -13.10 -23.61 25.33
CA THR A 141 -12.10 -23.58 26.39
C THR A 141 -11.47 -24.98 26.55
N GLY A 142 -10.18 -25.05 26.28
CA GLY A 142 -9.37 -26.22 26.57
C GLY A 142 -8.46 -25.98 27.78
N PRO A 143 -7.76 -27.02 28.29
CA PRO A 143 -6.87 -26.86 29.44
C PRO A 143 -5.67 -25.93 29.15
N TYR A 144 -5.28 -25.79 27.90
CA TYR A 144 -4.14 -24.97 27.45
C TYR A 144 -4.51 -24.06 26.28
N SER A 145 -5.79 -23.95 25.95
CA SER A 145 -6.24 -23.17 24.82
C SER A 145 -7.55 -22.47 25.10
N LEU A 146 -7.78 -21.37 24.40
CA LEU A 146 -9.02 -20.58 24.46
C LEU A 146 -9.31 -20.00 23.08
N THR A 147 -10.56 -20.08 22.65
CA THR A 147 -11.02 -19.46 21.41
C THR A 147 -12.12 -18.45 21.71
N PRO A 148 -11.80 -17.19 22.05
CA PRO A 148 -12.80 -16.14 22.11
C PRO A 148 -13.44 -15.95 20.74
N SER A 149 -14.75 -15.76 20.71
CA SER A 149 -15.53 -15.48 19.51
C SER A 149 -16.41 -14.25 19.71
N TRP A 150 -16.93 -13.69 18.65
CA TRP A 150 -17.81 -12.53 18.68
C TRP A 150 -18.71 -12.49 17.45
N ASP A 151 -19.82 -11.77 17.57
CA ASP A 151 -20.72 -11.57 16.44
C ASP A 151 -20.10 -10.59 15.43
N ARG A 152 -20.37 -10.84 14.16
CA ARG A 152 -19.90 -9.96 13.09
C ARG A 152 -20.49 -8.57 13.24
N VAL A 153 -19.63 -7.56 13.27
CA VAL A 153 -20.03 -6.15 13.25
C VAL A 153 -20.24 -5.71 11.82
N GLU A 154 -21.40 -5.15 11.53
CA GLU A 154 -21.74 -4.63 10.21
C GLU A 154 -20.78 -3.50 9.80
N ASN A 155 -20.30 -3.55 8.57
CA ASN A 155 -19.32 -2.62 8.01
C ASN A 155 -17.92 -2.64 8.64
N ALA A 156 -17.61 -3.62 9.50
CA ALA A 156 -16.25 -3.84 9.95
C ALA A 156 -15.42 -4.56 8.87
N ASP A 157 -14.26 -3.99 8.54
CA ASP A 157 -13.31 -4.60 7.62
C ASP A 157 -12.40 -5.63 8.32
N TYR A 158 -12.10 -5.38 9.58
CA TYR A 158 -11.28 -6.24 10.42
C TYR A 158 -11.54 -5.94 11.91
N TYR A 159 -10.96 -6.76 12.76
CA TYR A 159 -10.98 -6.60 14.21
C TYR A 159 -9.54 -6.54 14.73
N GLU A 160 -9.37 -5.88 15.87
CA GLU A 160 -8.15 -5.96 16.66
C GLU A 160 -8.48 -6.52 18.05
N ILE A 161 -7.72 -7.51 18.45
CA ILE A 161 -7.81 -8.08 19.80
C ILE A 161 -6.52 -7.82 20.56
N GLU A 162 -6.60 -7.26 21.75
CA GLU A 162 -5.50 -7.13 22.69
C GLU A 162 -5.60 -8.26 23.72
N TYR A 163 -4.51 -8.95 23.94
CA TYR A 163 -4.38 -10.03 24.88
C TYR A 163 -3.17 -9.74 25.79
N ASN A 164 -3.39 -9.58 27.08
CA ASN A 164 -2.35 -9.26 28.07
C ASN A 164 -1.36 -8.18 27.62
N GLY A 165 -1.85 -7.12 26.95
CA GLY A 165 -1.04 -6.02 26.43
C GLY A 165 -0.36 -6.28 25.07
N MET A 166 -0.60 -7.41 24.43
CA MET A 166 -0.17 -7.68 23.05
C MET A 166 -1.33 -7.43 22.09
N ASN A 167 -1.03 -6.74 20.97
CA ASN A 167 -2.04 -6.43 19.96
C ASN A 167 -1.90 -7.37 18.76
N TYR A 168 -3.03 -7.94 18.35
CA TYR A 168 -3.18 -8.70 17.12
C TYR A 168 -4.05 -7.89 16.17
N THR A 169 -3.50 -7.46 15.05
CA THR A 169 -4.20 -6.62 14.08
C THR A 169 -4.64 -7.40 12.85
N THR A 170 -5.59 -6.85 12.10
CA THR A 170 -6.06 -7.42 10.82
C THR A 170 -6.70 -8.82 10.94
N ILE A 171 -7.34 -9.12 12.04
CA ILE A 171 -8.16 -10.32 12.22
C ILE A 171 -9.47 -10.10 11.47
N ARG A 172 -9.77 -10.96 10.50
CA ARG A 172 -10.99 -10.86 9.67
C ARG A 172 -12.06 -11.87 10.04
N ASP A 173 -11.65 -12.90 10.75
CA ASP A 173 -12.54 -13.89 11.31
C ASP A 173 -13.22 -13.35 12.58
N THR A 174 -14.27 -14.02 13.04
CA THR A 174 -15.01 -13.68 14.23
C THR A 174 -14.63 -14.55 15.43
N GLU A 175 -13.49 -15.17 15.36
CA GLU A 175 -12.87 -15.97 16.43
C GLU A 175 -11.35 -15.97 16.28
N LEU A 176 -10.65 -16.24 17.38
CA LEU A 176 -9.19 -16.38 17.39
C LEU A 176 -8.76 -17.43 18.40
N LEU A 177 -8.02 -18.44 17.94
CA LEU A 177 -7.46 -19.48 18.82
C LEU A 177 -6.20 -18.97 19.50
N PHE A 178 -6.15 -19.09 20.83
CA PHE A 178 -4.96 -18.94 21.65
C PHE A 178 -4.55 -20.32 22.19
N GLU A 179 -3.30 -20.67 22.01
CA GLU A 179 -2.70 -21.93 22.47
C GLU A 179 -1.58 -21.65 23.49
N ASP A 180 -1.04 -22.69 24.09
CA ASP A 180 0.04 -22.64 25.08
C ASP A 180 -0.29 -21.77 26.32
N LEU A 181 -1.57 -21.72 26.70
CA LEU A 181 -2.01 -20.99 27.87
C LEU A 181 -1.68 -21.78 29.15
N THR A 182 -1.45 -21.04 30.23
CA THR A 182 -1.27 -21.63 31.54
C THR A 182 -2.64 -21.93 32.19
N PRO A 183 -2.92 -23.15 32.63
CA PRO A 183 -4.16 -23.47 33.34
C PRO A 183 -4.38 -22.60 34.58
N GLU A 184 -5.63 -22.42 34.96
CA GLU A 184 -6.04 -21.68 36.17
C GLU A 184 -5.52 -20.23 36.22
N THR A 185 -5.21 -19.65 35.05
CA THR A 185 -4.71 -18.30 34.91
C THR A 185 -5.77 -17.39 34.29
N THR A 186 -5.93 -16.20 34.83
CA THR A 186 -6.83 -15.19 34.27
C THR A 186 -6.17 -14.47 33.11
N TYR A 187 -6.86 -14.40 31.99
CA TYR A 187 -6.44 -13.68 30.78
C TYR A 187 -7.40 -12.56 30.47
N GLU A 188 -6.87 -11.40 30.13
CA GLU A 188 -7.65 -10.22 29.74
C GLU A 188 -7.63 -10.04 28.22
N PHE A 189 -8.80 -9.88 27.63
CA PHE A 189 -8.98 -9.60 26.22
C PHE A 189 -9.70 -8.29 26.01
N LYS A 190 -9.23 -7.48 25.06
CA LYS A 190 -9.95 -6.30 24.58
C LYS A 190 -10.11 -6.41 23.07
N LEU A 191 -11.31 -6.16 22.58
CA LEU A 191 -11.67 -6.31 21.18
C LEU A 191 -12.28 -5.02 20.66
N ARG A 192 -11.85 -4.64 19.44
CA ARG A 192 -12.48 -3.55 18.70
C ARG A 192 -12.65 -3.94 17.22
N ALA A 193 -13.67 -3.37 16.59
CA ALA A 193 -13.91 -3.44 15.16
C ALA A 193 -13.40 -2.18 14.44
#